data_2862fb2cac00729d5282e033cc404350
#
_entry.id   2862fb2cac00729d5282e033cc404350
#
_cell.length_a   1.000
_cell.length_b   1.000
_cell.length_c   1.000
_cell.angle_alpha   90.00
_cell.angle_beta   90.00
_cell.angle_gamma   90.00
#
_symmetry.space_group_name_H-M   'P 1'
#
loop_
_entity.id
_entity.type
_entity.pdbx_description
1 polymer ?
#
loop_
_entity_poly.entity_id
_entity_poly.type
_entity_poly.pdbx_seq_one_letter_code
_entity_poly.pdbx_strand_id
1 'polypeptide(L)'
;MNDSYFEEMTFQCAAYERAKKERAERKAQIAEARGYDSPEMDAWYAEEKAAGPYPYSGGEMKAYWVYKMRRENDGDEFEMSDYCWDKEFHDFIETLRKLGITEFTITNKSTALMENIYGFIAEGCTMVGTHTITKKSLRWGEEEYETAQGILFKVN
;
A
#
# COMPACT_ATOMS: atom_id res chain seq x y z
N MET A 1 -2.04 17.79 -2.45
CA MET A 1 -2.41 16.47 -1.90
C MET A 1 -3.88 16.47 -1.50
N ASN A 2 -4.57 15.37 -1.69
CA ASN A 2 -6.01 15.26 -1.43
C ASN A 2 -6.26 14.48 -0.13
N ASP A 3 -6.32 15.21 0.99
CA ASP A 3 -6.54 14.63 2.33
C ASP A 3 -7.90 13.91 2.43
N SER A 4 -8.92 14.43 1.78
CA SER A 4 -10.28 13.83 1.84
C SER A 4 -10.29 12.40 1.28
N TYR A 5 -9.64 12.16 0.14
CA TYR A 5 -9.55 10.84 -0.44
C TYR A 5 -8.67 9.89 0.41
N PHE A 6 -7.58 10.42 0.95
CA PHE A 6 -6.74 9.67 1.89
C PHE A 6 -7.50 9.26 3.16
N GLU A 7 -8.29 10.16 3.72
CA GLU A 7 -9.10 9.87 4.91
C GLU A 7 -10.18 8.84 4.64
N GLU A 8 -10.80 8.89 3.45
CA GLU A 8 -11.75 7.86 3.01
C GLU A 8 -11.07 6.48 2.92
N MET A 9 -9.91 6.39 2.30
CA MET A 9 -9.15 5.14 2.24
C MET A 9 -8.80 4.63 3.65
N THR A 10 -8.36 5.52 4.52
CA THR A 10 -8.02 5.19 5.91
C THR A 10 -9.23 4.62 6.66
N PHE A 11 -10.39 5.25 6.49
CA PHE A 11 -11.64 4.78 7.10
C PHE A 11 -12.03 3.39 6.59
N GLN A 12 -12.00 3.16 5.30
CA GLN A 12 -12.35 1.87 4.68
C GLN A 12 -11.39 0.76 5.12
N CYS A 13 -10.08 1.04 5.17
CA CYS A 13 -9.10 0.09 5.67
C CYS A 13 -9.34 -0.28 7.14
N ALA A 14 -9.58 0.72 7.98
CA ALA A 14 -9.85 0.50 9.40
C ALA A 14 -11.13 -0.30 9.64
N ALA A 15 -12.19 -0.03 8.87
CA ALA A 15 -13.45 -0.77 8.95
C ALA A 15 -13.26 -2.25 8.55
N TYR A 16 -12.52 -2.50 7.48
CA TYR A 16 -12.19 -3.85 7.03
C TYR A 16 -11.39 -4.62 8.09
N GLU A 17 -10.33 -4.02 8.61
CA GLU A 17 -9.48 -4.67 9.63
C GLU A 17 -10.24 -4.97 10.92
N ARG A 18 -11.13 -4.08 11.33
CA ARG A 18 -12.00 -4.29 12.50
C ARG A 18 -12.94 -5.48 12.28
N ALA A 19 -13.63 -5.52 11.15
CA ALA A 19 -14.52 -6.62 10.81
C ALA A 19 -13.77 -7.96 10.71
N LYS A 20 -12.58 -7.96 10.12
CA LYS A 20 -11.71 -9.14 10.04
C LYS A 20 -11.30 -9.65 11.41
N LYS A 21 -10.91 -8.73 12.30
CA LYS A 21 -10.55 -9.07 13.69
C LYS A 21 -11.73 -9.69 14.45
N GLU A 22 -12.90 -9.09 14.35
CA GLU A 22 -14.13 -9.60 14.98
C GLU A 22 -14.49 -11.02 14.47
N ARG A 23 -14.35 -11.25 13.16
CA ARG A 23 -14.55 -12.60 12.58
C ARG A 23 -13.53 -13.61 13.10
N ALA A 24 -12.26 -13.21 13.20
CA ALA A 24 -11.20 -14.08 13.73
C ALA A 24 -11.44 -14.45 15.20
N GLU A 25 -11.91 -13.52 16.02
CA GLU A 25 -12.28 -13.76 17.42
C GLU A 25 -13.46 -14.73 17.52
N ARG A 26 -14.50 -14.56 16.70
CA ARG A 26 -15.61 -15.51 16.63
C ARG A 26 -15.18 -16.90 16.19
N LYS A 27 -14.27 -17.00 15.22
CA LYS A 27 -13.70 -18.29 14.79
C LYS A 27 -13.05 -19.04 15.96
N ALA A 28 -12.23 -18.35 16.74
CA ALA A 28 -11.59 -18.91 17.91
C ALA A 28 -12.61 -19.42 18.95
N GLN A 29 -13.67 -18.65 19.21
CA GLN A 29 -14.75 -19.02 20.13
C GLN A 29 -15.52 -20.25 19.63
N ILE A 30 -15.85 -20.34 18.35
CA ILE A 30 -16.53 -21.48 17.74
C ILE A 30 -15.65 -22.73 17.83
N ALA A 31 -14.37 -22.60 17.49
CA ALA A 31 -13.41 -23.72 17.56
C ALA A 31 -13.28 -24.29 18.97
N GLU A 32 -13.27 -23.43 19.99
CA GLU A 32 -13.21 -23.83 21.40
C GLU A 32 -14.50 -24.51 21.85
N ALA A 33 -15.68 -23.98 21.50
CA ALA A 33 -16.95 -24.42 21.96
C ALA A 33 -17.51 -25.61 21.18
N ARG A 34 -17.29 -25.70 19.87
CA ARG A 34 -17.94 -26.64 18.94
C ARG A 34 -16.96 -27.42 18.06
N GLY A 35 -15.67 -27.02 18.02
CA GLY A 35 -14.67 -27.62 17.15
C GLY A 35 -14.75 -27.11 15.71
N TYR A 36 -13.84 -27.62 14.88
CA TYR A 36 -13.72 -27.20 13.47
C TYR A 36 -14.74 -27.89 12.56
N ASP A 37 -15.22 -29.09 12.93
CA ASP A 37 -16.22 -29.85 12.18
C ASP A 37 -17.61 -29.61 12.77
N SER A 38 -18.12 -28.40 12.67
CA SER A 38 -19.41 -28.00 13.21
C SER A 38 -20.20 -27.16 12.22
N PRO A 39 -21.55 -27.19 12.27
CA PRO A 39 -22.39 -26.30 11.46
C PRO A 39 -22.10 -24.82 11.69
N GLU A 40 -21.72 -24.45 12.90
CA GLU A 40 -21.36 -23.10 13.27
C GLU A 40 -20.05 -22.66 12.56
N MET A 41 -19.09 -23.56 12.44
CA MET A 41 -17.84 -23.29 11.72
C MET A 41 -18.10 -23.19 10.21
N ASP A 42 -18.93 -24.05 9.65
CA ASP A 42 -19.34 -23.97 8.24
C ASP A 42 -20.02 -22.63 7.92
N ALA A 43 -20.89 -22.16 8.80
CA ALA A 43 -21.51 -20.86 8.68
C ALA A 43 -20.51 -19.72 8.74
N TRP A 44 -19.49 -19.83 9.60
CA TRP A 44 -18.41 -18.86 9.68
C TRP A 44 -17.59 -18.78 8.38
N TYR A 45 -17.24 -19.93 7.79
CA TYR A 45 -16.53 -19.96 6.49
C TYR A 45 -17.36 -19.35 5.36
N ALA A 46 -18.68 -19.58 5.36
CA ALA A 46 -19.57 -18.97 4.38
C ALA A 46 -19.61 -17.43 4.54
N GLU A 47 -19.65 -16.93 5.75
CA GLU A 47 -19.60 -15.49 6.06
C GLU A 47 -18.26 -14.87 5.65
N GLU A 48 -17.15 -15.53 5.96
CA GLU A 48 -15.80 -15.07 5.58
C GLU A 48 -15.66 -14.96 4.05
N LYS A 49 -16.16 -15.95 3.34
CA LYS A 49 -16.18 -15.93 1.87
C LYS A 49 -17.05 -14.80 1.32
N ALA A 50 -18.20 -14.55 1.92
CA ALA A 50 -19.12 -13.49 1.52
C ALA A 50 -18.59 -12.07 1.84
N ALA A 51 -17.72 -11.93 2.83
CA ALA A 51 -17.11 -10.64 3.20
C ALA A 51 -16.25 -10.06 2.09
N GLY A 52 -15.76 -10.90 1.17
CA GLY A 52 -15.00 -10.47 0.01
C GLY A 52 -13.55 -10.10 0.30
N PRO A 53 -12.82 -9.60 -0.72
CA PRO A 53 -11.42 -9.22 -0.62
C PRO A 53 -11.23 -7.90 0.12
N TYR A 54 -9.96 -7.56 0.38
CA TYR A 54 -9.56 -6.25 0.88
C TYR A 54 -10.15 -5.13 -0.01
N PRO A 55 -10.59 -3.98 0.55
CA PRO A 55 -11.31 -2.95 -0.22
C PRO A 55 -10.48 -2.26 -1.30
N TYR A 56 -9.16 -2.36 -1.23
CA TYR A 56 -8.24 -1.76 -2.18
C TYR A 56 -7.26 -2.78 -2.72
N SER A 57 -6.87 -2.63 -3.99
CA SER A 57 -5.84 -3.45 -4.61
C SER A 57 -4.44 -3.16 -4.05
N GLY A 58 -3.47 -4.03 -4.34
CA GLY A 58 -2.08 -3.81 -3.95
C GLY A 58 -1.51 -2.50 -4.50
N GLY A 59 -1.84 -2.15 -5.73
CA GLY A 59 -1.43 -0.88 -6.33
C GLY A 59 -2.03 0.34 -5.64
N GLU A 60 -3.31 0.30 -5.33
CA GLU A 60 -3.99 1.35 -4.56
C GLU A 60 -3.36 1.52 -3.18
N MET A 61 -3.07 0.43 -2.49
CA MET A 61 -2.43 0.48 -1.17
C MET A 61 -1.01 1.01 -1.21
N LYS A 62 -0.25 0.75 -2.26
CA LYS A 62 1.09 1.35 -2.44
C LYS A 62 1.02 2.87 -2.55
N ALA A 63 0.07 3.40 -3.32
CA ALA A 63 -0.17 4.83 -3.40
C ALA A 63 -0.59 5.43 -2.05
N TYR A 64 -1.47 4.75 -1.33
CA TYR A 64 -1.88 5.13 0.02
C TYR A 64 -0.67 5.26 0.96
N TRP A 65 0.25 4.28 0.93
CA TRP A 65 1.45 4.32 1.75
C TRP A 65 2.40 5.45 1.37
N VAL A 66 2.57 5.75 0.08
CA VAL A 66 3.35 6.93 -0.37
C VAL A 66 2.79 8.20 0.25
N TYR A 67 1.48 8.39 0.17
CA TYR A 67 0.82 9.56 0.75
C TYR A 67 1.00 9.64 2.26
N LYS A 68 0.70 8.55 2.96
CA LYS A 68 0.83 8.45 4.41
C LYS A 68 2.23 8.80 4.89
N MET A 69 3.22 8.23 4.25
CA MET A 69 4.60 8.44 4.59
C MET A 69 5.04 9.88 4.38
N ARG A 70 4.67 10.52 3.27
CA ARG A 70 4.92 11.96 3.05
C ARG A 70 4.25 12.82 4.11
N ARG A 71 3.03 12.50 4.49
CA ARG A 71 2.31 13.22 5.53
C ARG A 71 2.98 13.09 6.90
N GLU A 72 3.49 11.90 7.25
CA GLU A 72 4.16 11.63 8.52
C GLU A 72 5.58 12.22 8.61
N ASN A 73 6.22 12.51 7.47
CA ASN A 73 7.59 13.02 7.41
C ASN A 73 7.70 14.41 6.78
N ASP A 74 6.71 15.27 7.00
CA ASP A 74 6.73 16.68 6.57
C ASP A 74 7.00 16.88 5.06
N GLY A 75 6.55 15.94 4.24
CA GLY A 75 6.67 15.99 2.80
C GLY A 75 7.94 15.35 2.24
N ASP A 76 8.79 14.77 3.07
CA ASP A 76 9.97 14.04 2.61
C ASP A 76 9.59 12.79 1.82
N GLU A 77 10.31 12.57 0.75
CA GLU A 77 10.09 11.44 -0.13
C GLU A 77 10.59 10.13 0.46
N PHE A 78 9.89 9.08 0.12
CA PHE A 78 10.17 7.73 0.55
C PHE A 78 10.77 6.89 -0.54
N GLU A 79 11.68 6.03 -0.12
CA GLU A 79 12.02 4.88 -0.90
C GLU A 79 10.86 3.92 -0.90
N MET A 80 10.29 3.67 -2.06
CA MET A 80 9.42 2.54 -2.26
C MET A 80 10.28 1.30 -2.49
N SER A 81 10.34 0.42 -1.50
CA SER A 81 11.13 -0.81 -1.58
C SER A 81 10.40 -1.94 -2.30
N ASP A 82 9.08 -1.94 -2.25
CA ASP A 82 8.24 -2.95 -2.88
C ASP A 82 7.37 -2.31 -3.95
N TYR A 83 7.74 -2.56 -5.20
CA TYR A 83 7.09 -1.95 -6.34
C TYR A 83 5.97 -2.79 -6.92
N CYS A 84 5.27 -2.17 -7.86
CA CYS A 84 4.18 -2.79 -8.56
C CYS A 84 4.61 -4.04 -9.30
N TRP A 85 3.83 -5.09 -9.16
CA TRP A 85 3.97 -6.32 -9.91
C TRP A 85 2.88 -6.38 -10.98
N ASP A 86 3.24 -6.71 -12.21
CA ASP A 86 2.31 -6.93 -13.33
C ASP A 86 1.23 -5.84 -13.50
N LYS A 87 0.01 -6.13 -13.04
CA LYS A 87 -1.19 -5.33 -13.27
C LYS A 87 -1.41 -4.20 -12.26
N GLU A 88 -0.55 -4.04 -11.28
CA GLU A 88 -0.73 -3.04 -10.22
C GLU A 88 -0.37 -1.61 -10.65
N PHE A 89 0.33 -1.44 -11.76
CA PHE A 89 0.78 -0.13 -12.25
C PHE A 89 -0.37 0.85 -12.48
N HIS A 90 -1.43 0.39 -13.13
CA HIS A 90 -2.59 1.22 -13.41
C HIS A 90 -3.24 1.73 -12.12
N ASP A 91 -3.55 0.83 -11.21
CA ASP A 91 -4.18 1.16 -9.92
C ASP A 91 -3.30 2.09 -9.09
N PHE A 92 -2.00 1.84 -9.07
CA PHE A 92 -1.03 2.68 -8.37
C PHE A 92 -1.04 4.11 -8.91
N ILE A 93 -0.87 4.30 -10.21
CA ILE A 93 -0.79 5.63 -10.82
C ILE A 93 -2.14 6.36 -10.74
N GLU A 94 -3.26 5.69 -10.99
CA GLU A 94 -4.58 6.29 -10.84
C GLU A 94 -4.86 6.74 -9.40
N THR A 95 -4.42 5.97 -8.43
CA THR A 95 -4.59 6.32 -7.02
C THR A 95 -3.67 7.48 -6.61
N LEU A 96 -2.45 7.55 -7.12
CA LEU A 96 -1.59 8.73 -6.94
C LEU A 96 -2.28 10.01 -7.47
N ARG A 97 -2.90 9.93 -8.64
CA ARG A 97 -3.67 11.05 -9.20
C ARG A 97 -4.82 11.47 -8.29
N LYS A 98 -5.61 10.51 -7.80
CA LYS A 98 -6.72 10.77 -6.86
C LYS A 98 -6.24 11.39 -5.55
N LEU A 99 -5.08 10.97 -5.06
CA LEU A 99 -4.44 11.53 -3.87
C LEU A 99 -3.76 12.88 -4.12
N GLY A 100 -3.70 13.34 -5.36
CA GLY A 100 -3.06 14.60 -5.74
C GLY A 100 -1.53 14.56 -5.65
N ILE A 101 -0.94 13.38 -5.77
CA ILE A 101 0.51 13.20 -5.84
C ILE A 101 0.93 13.36 -7.29
N THR A 102 1.80 14.33 -7.55
CA THR A 102 2.24 14.72 -8.89
C THR A 102 3.60 14.16 -9.29
N GLU A 103 4.35 13.64 -8.32
CA GLU A 103 5.67 13.06 -8.57
C GLU A 103 6.04 12.05 -7.49
N PHE A 104 6.90 11.11 -7.83
CA PHE A 104 7.44 10.12 -6.91
C PHE A 104 8.83 9.66 -7.38
N THR A 105 9.61 9.10 -6.46
CA THR A 105 10.97 8.62 -6.73
C THR A 105 11.07 7.13 -6.45
N ILE A 106 11.70 6.39 -7.35
CA ILE A 106 12.08 4.99 -7.14
C ILE A 106 13.61 4.87 -7.06
N THR A 107 14.08 3.95 -6.24
CA THR A 107 15.52 3.73 -6.05
C THR A 107 16.00 2.44 -6.71
N ASN A 108 17.32 2.28 -6.80
CA ASN A 108 17.95 1.11 -7.36
C ASN A 108 17.80 -0.17 -6.53
N LYS A 109 17.19 -0.09 -5.36
CA LYS A 109 16.90 -1.26 -4.51
C LYS A 109 15.68 -2.04 -4.94
N SER A 110 14.92 -1.54 -5.90
CA SER A 110 13.81 -2.26 -6.49
C SER A 110 14.29 -3.55 -7.16
N THR A 111 13.66 -4.67 -6.86
CA THR A 111 14.01 -5.98 -7.45
C THR A 111 13.63 -6.08 -8.93
N ALA A 112 12.69 -5.28 -9.40
CA ALA A 112 12.20 -5.27 -10.77
C ALA A 112 12.28 -3.85 -11.35
N LEU A 113 13.41 -3.16 -11.18
CA LEU A 113 13.56 -1.75 -11.52
C LEU A 113 13.17 -1.43 -12.97
N MET A 114 13.69 -2.18 -13.93
CA MET A 114 13.41 -1.93 -15.36
C MET A 114 11.93 -2.16 -15.69
N GLU A 115 11.33 -3.21 -15.18
CA GLU A 115 9.90 -3.50 -15.38
C GLU A 115 9.02 -2.41 -14.78
N ASN A 116 9.40 -1.89 -13.62
CA ASN A 116 8.71 -0.77 -12.98
C ASN A 116 8.83 0.52 -13.81
N ILE A 117 10.02 0.84 -14.31
CA ILE A 117 10.23 1.98 -15.19
C ILE A 117 9.32 1.91 -16.42
N TYR A 118 9.32 0.77 -17.11
CA TYR A 118 8.46 0.55 -18.27
C TYR A 118 6.97 0.64 -17.92
N GLY A 119 6.56 0.07 -16.79
CA GLY A 119 5.18 0.12 -16.31
C GLY A 119 4.70 1.54 -16.03
N PHE A 120 5.50 2.35 -15.37
CA PHE A 120 5.16 3.75 -15.08
C PHE A 120 5.08 4.60 -16.37
N ILE A 121 6.01 4.40 -17.30
CA ILE A 121 5.96 5.10 -18.59
C ILE A 121 4.74 4.67 -19.40
N ALA A 122 4.37 3.38 -19.40
CA ALA A 122 3.18 2.88 -20.06
C ALA A 122 1.89 3.47 -19.48
N GLU A 123 1.86 3.81 -18.20
CA GLU A 123 0.74 4.50 -17.54
C GLU A 123 0.77 6.03 -17.71
N GLY A 124 1.64 6.55 -18.54
CA GLY A 124 1.71 7.96 -18.88
C GLY A 124 2.61 8.81 -17.99
N CYS A 125 3.39 8.21 -17.11
CA CYS A 125 4.37 8.95 -16.31
C CYS A 125 5.57 9.38 -17.16
N THR A 126 6.16 10.50 -16.78
CA THR A 126 7.38 11.02 -17.41
C THR A 126 8.58 10.83 -16.50
N MET A 127 9.60 10.16 -16.97
CA MET A 127 10.88 10.06 -16.29
C MET A 127 11.62 11.40 -16.43
N VAL A 128 11.90 12.06 -15.29
CA VAL A 128 12.51 13.39 -15.28
C VAL A 128 14.01 13.33 -15.21
N GLY A 129 14.55 12.46 -14.37
CA GLY A 129 15.99 12.33 -14.15
C GLY A 129 16.31 11.72 -12.80
N THR A 130 17.53 11.87 -12.37
CA THR A 130 17.99 11.39 -11.06
C THR A 130 17.54 12.32 -9.94
N HIS A 131 17.22 11.76 -8.79
CA HIS A 131 16.80 12.50 -7.61
C HIS A 131 17.33 11.84 -6.34
N THR A 132 17.83 12.63 -5.40
CA THR A 132 18.32 12.12 -4.12
C THR A 132 17.22 12.24 -3.07
N ILE A 133 16.91 11.15 -2.42
CA ILE A 133 15.92 11.08 -1.33
C ILE A 133 16.59 10.79 -0.01
N THR A 134 15.96 11.23 1.07
CA THR A 134 16.37 10.87 2.42
C THR A 134 15.56 9.65 2.88
N LYS A 135 16.26 8.61 3.25
CA LYS A 135 15.67 7.38 3.74
C LYS A 135 15.82 7.31 5.25
N LYS A 136 14.71 7.04 5.93
CA LYS A 136 14.70 6.73 7.35
C LYS A 136 14.70 5.23 7.55
N SER A 137 15.72 4.71 8.22
CA SER A 137 15.76 3.30 8.62
C SER A 137 15.78 3.18 10.13
N LEU A 138 15.10 2.15 10.65
CA LEU A 138 15.18 1.76 12.06
C LEU A 138 16.15 0.60 12.16
N ARG A 139 17.34 0.86 12.73
CA ARG A 139 18.29 -0.19 13.12
C ARG A 139 18.44 -0.20 14.63
N TRP A 140 18.21 -1.34 15.25
CA TRP A 140 18.40 -1.53 16.68
C TRP A 140 17.59 -0.55 17.58
N GLY A 141 16.45 -0.07 17.08
CA GLY A 141 15.61 0.90 17.79
C GLY A 141 16.08 2.35 17.69
N GLU A 142 17.14 2.62 16.92
CA GLU A 142 17.64 3.97 16.62
C GLU A 142 17.19 4.41 15.23
N GLU A 143 16.80 5.68 15.11
CA GLU A 143 16.49 6.29 13.82
C GLU A 143 17.79 6.68 13.11
N GLU A 144 18.06 6.07 11.96
CA GLU A 144 19.16 6.44 11.08
C GLU A 144 18.61 7.05 9.78
N TYR A 145 19.23 8.12 9.33
CA TYR A 145 18.92 8.77 8.07
C TYR A 145 20.02 8.47 7.06
N GLU A 146 19.63 7.90 5.93
CA GLU A 146 20.51 7.61 4.81
C GLU A 146 20.01 8.37 3.57
N THR A 147 20.92 8.75 2.69
CA THR A 147 20.56 9.24 1.37
C THR A 147 20.55 8.10 0.36
N ALA A 148 19.56 8.08 -0.52
CA ALA A 148 19.50 7.16 -1.63
C ALA A 148 19.29 7.92 -2.93
N GLN A 149 19.92 7.47 -3.99
CA GLN A 149 19.75 8.03 -5.33
C GLN A 149 18.70 7.23 -6.08
N GLY A 150 17.74 7.92 -6.67
CA GLY A 150 16.66 7.32 -7.40
C GLY A 150 16.37 8.02 -8.73
N ILE A 151 15.27 7.64 -9.32
CA ILE A 151 14.73 8.22 -10.54
C ILE A 151 13.41 8.88 -10.20
N LEU A 152 13.29 10.15 -10.55
CA LEU A 152 12.08 10.95 -10.38
C LEU A 152 11.13 10.75 -11.55
N PHE A 153 9.87 10.42 -11.25
CA PHE A 153 8.77 10.37 -12.20
C PHE A 153 7.76 11.46 -11.91
N LYS A 154 7.25 12.09 -12.96
CA LYS A 154 6.05 12.91 -12.90
C LYS A 154 4.83 12.08 -13.29
N VAL A 155 3.78 12.24 -12.50
CA VAL A 155 2.45 11.67 -12.77
C VAL A 155 1.67 12.69 -13.59
N ASN A 156 1.47 12.41 -14.86
CA ASN A 156 0.76 13.30 -15.78
C ASN A 156 -0.76 13.10 -15.73
#